data_45c171042d0090ff22ef98bf9e821ab8
#
_entry.id   45c171042d0090ff22ef98bf9e821ab8
#
_cell.length_a   1.000
_cell.length_b   1.000
_cell.length_c   1.000
_cell.angle_alpha   90.00
_cell.angle_beta   90.00
_cell.angle_gamma   90.00
#
_symmetry.space_group_name_H-M   'P 1'
#
loop_
_entity.id
_entity.type
_entity.pdbx_description
1 polymer ?
#
loop_
_entity_poly.entity_id
_entity_poly.type
_entity_poly.pdbx_seq_one_letter_code
_entity_poly.pdbx_strand_id
1 'polypeptide(L)'
;IDQVALNVYFRNARTDSVYVTQFVGSEEVLQTNRFETKKETLTPLVNDTTCTYLKTPAGIFTEVTLPVEAMMEEGDSINSAKITFTRYNDTGNYWHKFGVPQTLLMVRKSEMSNFFDKNKLTDNITSYYTTYNSTFNRYEYSNIARLIIHCYNEREAWFAAHPELTIEDYENMYPDWDKVMLVPVSTVRDSKNNIVNFRHDLSLNSTRLVGGIDQIEIKVISSAFNK
;
A
#
# COMPACT_ATOMS: atom_id res chain seq x y z
N ILE A 1 -4.03 4.71 -19.34
CA ILE A 1 -3.93 5.59 -20.54
C ILE A 1 -4.19 7.00 -20.04
N ASP A 2 -3.18 7.86 -20.07
CA ASP A 2 -3.27 9.21 -19.54
C ASP A 2 -3.88 10.19 -20.57
N GLN A 3 -3.76 9.86 -21.84
CA GLN A 3 -4.29 10.67 -22.92
C GLN A 3 -4.63 9.81 -24.14
N VAL A 4 -5.78 10.08 -24.76
CA VAL A 4 -6.19 9.50 -26.04
C VAL A 4 -6.32 10.63 -27.05
N ALA A 5 -5.69 10.48 -28.20
CA ALA A 5 -5.79 11.43 -29.29
C ALA A 5 -6.15 10.70 -30.61
N LEU A 6 -7.13 11.25 -31.34
CA LEU A 6 -7.49 10.83 -32.69
C LEU A 6 -6.94 11.86 -33.65
N ASN A 7 -6.01 11.48 -34.51
CA ASN A 7 -5.53 12.32 -35.61
C ASN A 7 -6.25 11.95 -36.89
N VAL A 8 -7.01 12.90 -37.43
CA VAL A 8 -7.70 12.76 -38.72
C VAL A 8 -6.92 13.49 -39.80
N TYR A 9 -6.38 12.75 -40.73
CA TYR A 9 -5.68 13.29 -41.89
C TYR A 9 -6.64 13.38 -43.09
N PHE A 10 -6.72 14.55 -43.69
CA PHE A 10 -7.57 14.75 -44.86
C PHE A 10 -6.90 15.64 -45.87
N ARG A 11 -7.30 15.49 -47.14
CA ARG A 11 -6.80 16.28 -48.26
C ARG A 11 -7.90 17.19 -48.77
N ASN A 12 -7.59 18.45 -48.96
CA ASN A 12 -8.50 19.38 -49.57
C ASN A 12 -8.48 19.16 -51.10
N ALA A 13 -9.61 18.76 -51.66
CA ALA A 13 -9.73 18.43 -53.09
C ALA A 13 -9.46 19.63 -54.06
N ARG A 14 -9.57 20.88 -53.55
CA ARG A 14 -9.35 22.07 -54.38
C ARG A 14 -7.88 22.54 -54.39
N THR A 15 -7.18 22.37 -53.25
CA THR A 15 -5.80 22.89 -53.07
C THR A 15 -4.76 21.78 -53.09
N ASP A 16 -5.18 20.53 -53.14
CA ASP A 16 -4.35 19.31 -52.95
C ASP A 16 -3.48 19.30 -51.69
N SER A 17 -3.80 20.18 -50.77
CA SER A 17 -3.08 20.31 -49.51
C SER A 17 -3.54 19.28 -48.49
N VAL A 18 -2.59 18.72 -47.71
CA VAL A 18 -2.87 17.77 -46.65
C VAL A 18 -2.99 18.52 -45.34
N TYR A 19 -4.03 18.20 -44.59
CA TYR A 19 -4.31 18.75 -43.28
C TYR A 19 -4.41 17.63 -42.25
N VAL A 20 -4.14 17.94 -41.01
CA VAL A 20 -4.39 17.08 -39.87
C VAL A 20 -5.21 17.84 -38.83
N THR A 21 -6.26 17.21 -38.34
CA THR A 21 -7.01 17.69 -37.16
C THR A 21 -6.87 16.67 -36.07
N GLN A 22 -6.48 17.13 -34.90
CA GLN A 22 -6.33 16.30 -33.70
C GLN A 22 -7.52 16.53 -32.76
N PHE A 23 -8.18 15.44 -32.38
CA PHE A 23 -9.17 15.41 -31.33
C PHE A 23 -8.54 14.74 -30.12
N VAL A 24 -8.47 15.46 -29.01
CA VAL A 24 -7.87 14.98 -27.76
C VAL A 24 -8.98 14.81 -26.73
N GLY A 25 -8.93 13.71 -25.96
CA GLY A 25 -9.79 13.55 -24.80
C GLY A 25 -9.48 14.66 -23.79
N SER A 26 -10.50 15.42 -23.41
CA SER A 26 -10.42 16.48 -22.39
C SER A 26 -11.12 16.03 -21.09
N GLU A 27 -11.06 16.85 -20.06
CA GLU A 27 -11.78 16.62 -18.79
C GLU A 27 -13.31 16.50 -18.97
N GLU A 28 -13.85 17.04 -20.06
CA GLU A 28 -15.27 16.96 -20.39
C GLU A 28 -15.66 15.62 -21.04
N VAL A 29 -14.68 14.84 -21.48
CA VAL A 29 -14.91 13.53 -22.11
C VAL A 29 -14.61 12.42 -21.12
N LEU A 30 -15.65 11.70 -20.70
CA LEU A 30 -15.51 10.54 -19.85
C LEU A 30 -14.68 9.45 -20.56
N GLN A 31 -13.48 9.22 -20.02
CA GLN A 31 -12.63 8.11 -20.44
C GLN A 31 -12.75 7.00 -19.40
N THR A 32 -13.24 5.84 -19.83
CA THR A 32 -13.36 4.69 -18.93
C THR A 32 -12.47 3.56 -19.41
N ASN A 33 -11.66 3.04 -18.47
CA ASN A 33 -10.91 1.80 -18.68
C ASN A 33 -11.58 0.70 -17.87
N ARG A 34 -11.86 -0.43 -18.49
CA ARG A 34 -12.33 -1.62 -17.80
C ARG A 34 -11.20 -2.61 -17.64
N PHE A 35 -10.86 -2.93 -16.40
CA PHE A 35 -9.92 -3.99 -16.08
C PHE A 35 -10.70 -5.19 -15.55
N GLU A 36 -10.51 -6.33 -16.16
CA GLU A 36 -11.05 -7.59 -15.68
C GLU A 36 -9.91 -8.45 -15.13
N THR A 37 -9.99 -8.79 -13.87
CA THR A 37 -9.05 -9.71 -13.24
C THR A 37 -9.76 -11.03 -13.00
N LYS A 38 -9.25 -12.10 -13.59
CA LYS A 38 -9.82 -13.44 -13.39
C LYS A 38 -9.45 -13.95 -12.01
N LYS A 39 -10.47 -14.26 -11.20
CA LYS A 39 -10.30 -14.76 -9.83
C LYS A 39 -9.43 -16.03 -9.81
N GLU A 40 -9.62 -16.90 -10.78
CA GLU A 40 -8.86 -18.17 -10.91
C GLU A 40 -7.35 -17.93 -11.05
N THR A 41 -6.95 -16.79 -11.63
CA THR A 41 -5.54 -16.42 -11.77
C THR A 41 -4.98 -15.79 -10.49
N LEU A 42 -5.80 -15.08 -9.73
CA LEU A 42 -5.36 -14.43 -8.48
C LEU A 42 -5.33 -15.39 -7.30
N THR A 43 -6.28 -16.31 -7.20
CA THR A 43 -6.40 -17.25 -6.06
C THR A 43 -5.09 -18.00 -5.75
N PRO A 44 -4.35 -18.54 -6.74
CA PRO A 44 -3.06 -19.17 -6.46
C PRO A 44 -2.02 -18.21 -5.88
N LEU A 45 -2.03 -16.94 -6.29
CA LEU A 45 -1.10 -15.93 -5.79
C LEU A 45 -1.44 -15.49 -4.36
N VAL A 46 -2.73 -15.41 -4.03
CA VAL A 46 -3.18 -15.09 -2.66
C VAL A 46 -2.86 -16.22 -1.70
N ASN A 47 -2.92 -17.48 -2.17
CA ASN A 47 -2.63 -18.66 -1.36
C ASN A 47 -1.14 -19.05 -1.36
N ASP A 48 -0.29 -18.30 -2.04
CA ASP A 48 1.16 -18.55 -2.06
C ASP A 48 1.75 -18.18 -0.69
N THR A 49 2.27 -19.17 0.01
CA THR A 49 2.92 -18.99 1.32
C THR A 49 4.40 -18.67 1.22
N THR A 50 4.98 -18.70 0.02
CA THR A 50 6.42 -18.47 -0.18
C THR A 50 6.79 -16.99 -0.31
N CYS A 51 5.83 -16.16 -0.67
CA CYS A 51 6.02 -14.72 -0.82
C CYS A 51 4.68 -14.00 -0.79
N THR A 52 4.71 -12.67 -0.86
CA THR A 52 3.49 -11.87 -0.97
C THR A 52 3.51 -11.02 -2.24
N TYR A 53 2.35 -10.56 -2.68
CA TYR A 53 2.19 -9.88 -3.94
C TYR A 53 1.50 -8.53 -3.77
N LEU A 54 1.92 -7.57 -4.59
CA LEU A 54 1.20 -6.34 -4.83
C LEU A 54 0.86 -6.25 -6.31
N LYS A 55 -0.39 -6.03 -6.65
CA LYS A 55 -0.85 -5.91 -8.03
C LYS A 55 -1.93 -4.84 -8.14
N THR A 56 -1.78 -3.97 -9.13
CA THR A 56 -2.75 -2.92 -9.50
C THR A 56 -3.14 -3.01 -10.97
N PRO A 57 -4.27 -2.40 -11.41
CA PRO A 57 -5.36 -1.90 -10.57
C PRO A 57 -6.22 -3.06 -10.05
N ALA A 58 -6.98 -2.82 -8.97
CA ALA A 58 -7.95 -3.76 -8.39
C ALA A 58 -7.41 -5.20 -8.29
N GLY A 59 -6.26 -5.37 -7.64
CA GLY A 59 -5.53 -6.62 -7.65
C GLY A 59 -5.34 -7.23 -6.27
N ILE A 60 -4.08 -7.34 -5.83
CA ILE A 60 -3.68 -7.97 -4.58
C ILE A 60 -2.98 -6.94 -3.72
N PHE A 61 -3.33 -6.89 -2.45
CA PHE A 61 -2.66 -6.14 -1.40
C PHE A 61 -2.01 -7.11 -0.42
N THR A 62 -0.93 -6.68 0.23
CA THR A 62 -0.25 -7.49 1.24
C THR A 62 -0.80 -7.14 2.62
N GLU A 63 -1.26 -8.16 3.34
CA GLU A 63 -1.57 -8.06 4.77
C GLU A 63 -0.33 -8.44 5.58
N VAL A 64 -0.07 -7.69 6.65
CA VAL A 64 1.04 -7.93 7.57
C VAL A 64 0.50 -7.93 9.00
N THR A 65 0.75 -9.00 9.73
CA THR A 65 0.50 -9.07 11.18
C THR A 65 1.74 -8.57 11.91
N LEU A 66 1.58 -7.57 12.76
CA LEU A 66 2.65 -7.02 13.58
C LEU A 66 2.76 -7.81 14.89
N PRO A 67 3.95 -8.31 15.28
CA PRO A 67 4.12 -9.03 16.54
C PRO A 67 4.16 -8.04 17.72
N VAL A 68 3.05 -7.32 17.95
CA VAL A 68 2.95 -6.22 18.93
C VAL A 68 3.36 -6.68 20.32
N GLU A 69 2.89 -7.87 20.76
CA GLU A 69 3.23 -8.44 22.09
C GLU A 69 4.72 -8.71 22.26
N ALA A 70 5.35 -9.26 21.22
CA ALA A 70 6.78 -9.56 21.25
C ALA A 70 7.67 -8.31 21.23
N MET A 71 7.11 -7.16 20.86
CA MET A 71 7.83 -5.89 20.79
C MET A 71 7.62 -4.97 21.98
N MET A 72 6.63 -5.27 22.83
CA MET A 72 6.25 -4.44 23.99
C MET A 72 6.29 -5.28 25.26
N GLU A 73 7.29 -5.04 26.11
CA GLU A 73 7.32 -5.57 27.46
C GLU A 73 6.77 -4.52 28.44
N GLU A 74 6.23 -4.98 29.56
CA GLU A 74 5.65 -4.09 30.57
C GLU A 74 6.70 -3.12 31.11
N GLY A 75 6.43 -1.84 30.98
CA GLY A 75 7.34 -0.76 31.40
C GLY A 75 8.36 -0.32 30.36
N ASP A 76 8.43 -0.95 29.19
CA ASP A 76 9.30 -0.55 28.10
C ASP A 76 8.70 0.59 27.28
N SER A 77 9.59 1.38 26.67
CA SER A 77 9.23 2.40 25.69
C SER A 77 9.93 2.12 24.37
N ILE A 78 9.17 1.97 23.27
CA ILE A 78 9.73 1.85 21.93
C ILE A 78 10.13 3.25 21.43
N ASN A 79 11.41 3.47 21.19
CA ASN A 79 11.94 4.72 20.63
C ASN A 79 11.85 4.74 19.11
N SER A 80 12.10 3.60 18.47
CA SER A 80 12.06 3.45 17.03
C SER A 80 11.74 2.00 16.64
N ALA A 81 10.95 1.84 15.59
CA ALA A 81 10.69 0.55 14.97
C ALA A 81 10.73 0.71 13.45
N LYS A 82 11.67 0.01 12.82
CA LYS A 82 11.88 0.05 11.38
C LYS A 82 11.46 -1.26 10.75
N ILE A 83 10.65 -1.20 9.68
CA ILE A 83 10.27 -2.37 8.90
C ILE A 83 10.67 -2.19 7.43
N THR A 84 11.13 -3.25 6.80
CA THR A 84 11.61 -3.24 5.42
C THR A 84 10.99 -4.38 4.62
N PHE A 85 10.42 -4.05 3.46
CA PHE A 85 9.86 -5.01 2.51
C PHE A 85 10.75 -5.06 1.27
N THR A 86 11.51 -6.13 1.14
CA THR A 86 12.40 -6.36 0.00
C THR A 86 11.61 -6.99 -1.15
N ARG A 87 11.84 -6.49 -2.34
CA ARG A 87 11.25 -7.03 -3.55
C ARG A 87 12.12 -8.15 -4.10
N TYR A 88 11.51 -9.23 -4.57
CA TYR A 88 12.24 -10.21 -5.39
C TYR A 88 12.66 -9.59 -6.71
N ASN A 89 13.89 -9.88 -7.15
CA ASN A 89 14.35 -9.48 -8.47
C ASN A 89 13.57 -10.25 -9.54
N ASP A 90 13.02 -9.53 -10.50
CA ASP A 90 12.43 -10.16 -11.67
C ASP A 90 13.52 -10.51 -12.66
N THR A 91 13.85 -11.81 -12.73
CA THR A 91 14.85 -12.36 -13.65
C THR A 91 14.19 -12.91 -14.94
N GLY A 92 12.87 -12.86 -15.03
CA GLY A 92 12.13 -13.34 -16.19
C GLY A 92 12.37 -12.49 -17.45
N ASN A 93 12.61 -13.14 -18.56
CA ASN A 93 12.72 -12.47 -19.87
C ASN A 93 11.34 -12.40 -20.54
N TYR A 94 10.43 -11.63 -19.96
CA TYR A 94 9.10 -11.41 -20.51
C TYR A 94 9.13 -10.25 -21.49
N TRP A 95 8.39 -10.38 -22.60
CA TRP A 95 8.23 -9.30 -23.59
C TRP A 95 7.46 -8.08 -23.02
N HIS A 96 6.68 -8.28 -21.95
CA HIS A 96 6.05 -7.23 -21.15
C HIS A 96 6.44 -7.36 -19.68
N LYS A 97 6.95 -6.28 -19.12
CA LYS A 97 7.18 -6.15 -17.68
C LYS A 97 6.18 -5.14 -17.12
N PHE A 98 5.47 -5.55 -16.08
CA PHE A 98 4.69 -4.61 -15.31
C PHE A 98 5.61 -3.64 -14.55
N GLY A 99 5.13 -2.41 -14.33
CA GLY A 99 5.81 -1.47 -13.46
C GLY A 99 5.86 -1.95 -12.02
N VAL A 100 6.64 -1.26 -11.21
CA VAL A 100 6.71 -1.45 -9.76
C VAL A 100 5.92 -0.32 -9.11
N PRO A 101 5.01 -0.58 -8.14
CA PRO A 101 4.34 0.47 -7.41
C PRO A 101 5.33 1.46 -6.81
N GLN A 102 5.20 2.75 -7.11
CA GLN A 102 6.17 3.75 -6.67
C GLN A 102 5.95 4.19 -5.23
N THR A 103 4.71 4.15 -4.76
CA THR A 103 4.35 4.54 -3.40
C THR A 103 3.50 3.46 -2.75
N LEU A 104 3.87 3.06 -1.54
CA LEU A 104 3.08 2.17 -0.70
C LEU A 104 2.55 2.93 0.51
N LEU A 105 1.25 2.84 0.72
CA LEU A 105 0.57 3.17 1.95
C LEU A 105 0.59 1.94 2.86
N MET A 106 1.00 2.09 4.11
CA MET A 106 0.74 1.17 5.20
C MET A 106 -0.36 1.78 6.06
N VAL A 107 -1.44 1.06 6.26
CA VAL A 107 -2.60 1.52 7.04
C VAL A 107 -3.13 0.36 7.86
N ARG A 108 -3.63 0.63 9.09
CA ARG A 108 -4.32 -0.39 9.88
C ARG A 108 -5.45 -0.99 9.06
N LYS A 109 -5.59 -2.32 9.09
CA LYS A 109 -6.58 -3.02 8.28
C LYS A 109 -8.01 -2.54 8.59
N SER A 110 -8.31 -2.32 9.86
CA SER A 110 -9.59 -1.79 10.32
C SER A 110 -9.91 -0.37 9.81
N GLU A 111 -8.88 0.43 9.51
CA GLU A 111 -9.00 1.81 9.05
C GLU A 111 -8.90 1.99 7.52
N MET A 112 -8.60 0.93 6.77
CA MET A 112 -8.31 1.04 5.33
C MET A 112 -9.46 1.66 4.54
N SER A 113 -10.70 1.19 4.70
CA SER A 113 -11.87 1.75 3.99
C SER A 113 -12.08 3.21 4.38
N ASN A 114 -12.03 3.50 5.69
CA ASN A 114 -12.23 4.82 6.23
C ASN A 114 -11.15 5.83 5.78
N PHE A 115 -9.92 5.35 5.51
CA PHE A 115 -8.83 6.17 5.00
C PHE A 115 -9.14 6.73 3.62
N PHE A 116 -9.60 5.89 2.70
CA PHE A 116 -9.91 6.29 1.33
C PHE A 116 -11.26 7.02 1.23
N ASP A 117 -12.30 6.54 1.90
CA ASP A 117 -13.64 7.13 1.85
C ASP A 117 -13.67 8.57 2.38
N LYS A 118 -12.83 8.87 3.37
CA LYS A 118 -12.73 10.21 3.96
C LYS A 118 -11.56 11.03 3.42
N ASN A 119 -10.86 10.56 2.38
CA ASN A 119 -9.69 11.22 1.81
C ASN A 119 -8.66 11.63 2.88
N LYS A 120 -8.38 10.72 3.85
CA LYS A 120 -7.42 10.99 4.93
C LYS A 120 -6.01 11.13 4.38
N LEU A 121 -5.21 11.93 5.06
CA LEU A 121 -3.75 11.92 4.92
C LEU A 121 -3.13 10.99 5.98
N THR A 122 -1.88 10.57 5.74
CA THR A 122 -1.15 9.78 6.74
C THR A 122 -0.90 10.59 8.00
N ASP A 123 -1.18 9.99 9.15
CA ASP A 123 -1.07 10.59 10.47
C ASP A 123 0.21 10.20 11.22
N ASN A 124 0.98 9.26 10.68
CA ASN A 124 2.15 8.63 11.30
C ASN A 124 1.84 8.00 12.68
N ILE A 125 0.60 7.52 12.85
CA ILE A 125 0.12 6.74 13.98
C ILE A 125 -0.56 5.48 13.49
N THR A 126 -1.63 5.62 12.69
CA THR A 126 -2.40 4.51 12.13
C THR A 126 -2.09 4.26 10.66
N SER A 127 -1.40 5.21 10.04
CA SER A 127 -1.08 5.19 8.60
C SER A 127 0.25 5.85 8.30
N TYR A 128 0.99 5.23 7.37
CA TYR A 128 2.31 5.66 6.90
C TYR A 128 2.40 5.49 5.40
N TYR A 129 3.28 6.22 4.75
CA TYR A 129 3.63 5.92 3.36
C TYR A 129 5.14 5.90 3.16
N THR A 130 5.56 5.19 2.13
CA THR A 130 6.95 5.15 1.69
C THR A 130 7.02 5.07 0.17
N THR A 131 8.16 5.41 -0.38
CA THR A 131 8.45 5.30 -1.81
C THR A 131 9.41 4.16 -2.10
N TYR A 132 9.27 3.57 -3.27
CA TYR A 132 10.16 2.52 -3.74
C TYR A 132 11.60 3.02 -3.87
N ASN A 133 12.52 2.32 -3.22
CA ASN A 133 13.94 2.57 -3.36
C ASN A 133 14.52 1.59 -4.40
N SER A 134 14.76 2.08 -5.61
CA SER A 134 15.26 1.27 -6.70
C SER A 134 16.72 0.80 -6.51
N THR A 135 17.54 1.56 -5.78
CA THR A 135 18.94 1.20 -5.49
C THR A 135 19.02 -0.04 -4.60
N PHE A 136 18.16 -0.12 -3.60
CA PHE A 136 18.13 -1.24 -2.66
C PHE A 136 17.00 -2.23 -2.93
N ASN A 137 16.20 -2.02 -3.97
CA ASN A 137 15.09 -2.86 -4.40
C ASN A 137 14.10 -3.17 -3.27
N ARG A 138 13.69 -2.14 -2.51
CA ARG A 138 12.87 -2.29 -1.31
C ARG A 138 11.98 -1.09 -1.01
N TYR A 139 11.00 -1.31 -0.13
CA TYR A 139 10.22 -0.30 0.55
C TYR A 139 10.62 -0.28 2.03
N GLU A 140 10.83 0.88 2.60
CA GLU A 140 11.31 1.03 3.97
C GLU A 140 10.44 2.04 4.73
N TYR A 141 9.88 1.62 5.85
CA TYR A 141 9.24 2.50 6.82
C TYR A 141 10.21 2.68 7.98
N SER A 142 10.78 3.85 8.07
CA SER A 142 11.91 4.15 8.97
C SER A 142 11.53 4.14 10.45
N ASN A 143 10.29 4.47 10.77
CA ASN A 143 9.81 4.42 12.15
C ASN A 143 8.29 4.26 12.23
N ILE A 144 7.85 3.09 12.68
CA ILE A 144 6.45 2.75 12.95
C ILE A 144 6.18 2.54 14.45
N ALA A 145 7.07 3.01 15.33
CA ALA A 145 6.93 2.83 16.78
C ALA A 145 5.58 3.31 17.32
N ARG A 146 5.09 4.46 16.82
CA ARG A 146 3.79 5.01 17.23
C ARG A 146 2.62 4.11 16.90
N LEU A 147 2.69 3.36 15.79
CA LEU A 147 1.66 2.38 15.41
C LEU A 147 1.64 1.21 16.41
N ILE A 148 2.82 0.67 16.73
CA ILE A 148 2.95 -0.45 17.68
C ILE A 148 2.43 -0.04 19.05
N ILE A 149 2.88 1.11 19.56
CA ILE A 149 2.43 1.68 20.83
C ILE A 149 0.91 1.93 20.82
N HIS A 150 0.38 2.41 19.71
CA HIS A 150 -1.06 2.67 19.57
C HIS A 150 -1.88 1.37 19.67
N CYS A 151 -1.49 0.33 18.92
CA CYS A 151 -2.15 -0.98 18.99
C CYS A 151 -2.06 -1.59 20.40
N TYR A 152 -0.90 -1.51 21.04
CA TYR A 152 -0.70 -2.00 22.40
C TYR A 152 -1.60 -1.26 23.40
N ASN A 153 -1.59 0.08 23.37
CA ASN A 153 -2.37 0.89 24.31
C ASN A 153 -3.89 0.71 24.14
N GLU A 154 -4.38 0.52 22.90
CA GLU A 154 -5.80 0.21 22.66
C GLU A 154 -6.18 -1.12 23.32
N ARG A 155 -5.34 -2.13 23.18
CA ARG A 155 -5.55 -3.44 23.81
C ARG A 155 -5.52 -3.33 25.33
N GLU A 156 -4.51 -2.69 25.91
CA GLU A 156 -4.39 -2.52 27.36
C GLU A 156 -5.57 -1.73 27.95
N ALA A 157 -6.01 -0.68 27.26
CA ALA A 157 -7.17 0.08 27.68
C ALA A 157 -8.45 -0.76 27.67
N TRP A 158 -8.58 -1.68 26.70
CA TRP A 158 -9.70 -2.59 26.63
C TRP A 158 -9.68 -3.59 27.80
N PHE A 159 -8.53 -4.20 28.11
CA PHE A 159 -8.39 -5.09 29.26
C PHE A 159 -8.66 -4.39 30.61
N ALA A 160 -8.19 -3.15 30.75
CA ALA A 160 -8.49 -2.35 31.93
C ALA A 160 -10.01 -2.12 32.15
N ALA A 161 -10.76 -2.07 31.03
CA ALA A 161 -12.22 -1.92 31.03
C ALA A 161 -12.97 -3.26 31.18
N HIS A 162 -12.32 -4.39 30.88
CA HIS A 162 -12.92 -5.74 30.85
C HIS A 162 -12.01 -6.76 31.55
N PRO A 163 -11.77 -6.61 32.87
CA PRO A 163 -10.79 -7.43 33.60
C PRO A 163 -11.17 -8.92 33.70
N GLU A 164 -12.44 -9.26 33.38
CA GLU A 164 -12.95 -10.62 33.39
C GLU A 164 -12.73 -11.37 32.06
N LEU A 165 -12.32 -10.67 30.98
CA LEU A 165 -12.16 -11.23 29.66
C LEU A 165 -10.69 -11.57 29.36
N THR A 166 -10.50 -12.49 28.42
CA THR A 166 -9.18 -13.04 28.06
C THR A 166 -8.63 -12.42 26.77
N ILE A 167 -7.36 -12.70 26.46
CA ILE A 167 -6.74 -12.34 25.19
C ILE A 167 -7.52 -12.95 24.01
N GLU A 168 -7.97 -14.20 24.13
CA GLU A 168 -8.76 -14.89 23.11
C GLU A 168 -10.09 -14.17 22.85
N ASP A 169 -10.74 -13.65 23.88
CA ASP A 169 -11.97 -12.85 23.73
C ASP A 169 -11.71 -11.56 22.95
N TYR A 170 -10.58 -10.88 23.24
CA TYR A 170 -10.18 -9.67 22.53
C TYR A 170 -9.88 -9.94 21.07
N GLU A 171 -9.10 -10.97 20.76
CA GLU A 171 -8.74 -11.35 19.39
C GLU A 171 -9.97 -11.80 18.58
N ASN A 172 -10.91 -12.49 19.19
CA ASN A 172 -12.19 -12.84 18.57
C ASN A 172 -13.04 -11.62 18.26
N MET A 173 -13.02 -10.60 19.13
CA MET A 173 -13.77 -9.35 18.94
C MET A 173 -13.09 -8.40 17.97
N TYR A 174 -11.76 -8.36 17.96
CA TYR A 174 -10.93 -7.48 17.14
C TYR A 174 -9.87 -8.27 16.35
N PRO A 175 -10.25 -9.13 15.40
CA PRO A 175 -9.33 -10.05 14.71
C PRO A 175 -8.27 -9.37 13.84
N ASP A 176 -8.38 -8.06 13.65
CA ASP A 176 -7.48 -7.25 12.84
C ASP A 176 -6.73 -6.18 13.66
N TRP A 177 -6.68 -6.33 14.99
CA TRP A 177 -6.15 -5.32 15.92
C TRP A 177 -4.65 -5.01 15.69
N ASP A 178 -3.89 -6.01 15.27
CA ASP A 178 -2.44 -5.96 15.02
C ASP A 178 -2.09 -6.00 13.52
N LYS A 179 -3.12 -5.94 12.63
CA LYS A 179 -2.91 -6.09 11.19
C LYS A 179 -2.85 -4.77 10.46
N VAL A 180 -1.93 -4.70 9.52
CA VAL A 180 -1.79 -3.60 8.58
C VAL A 180 -1.87 -4.08 7.14
N MET A 181 -2.34 -3.20 6.27
CA MET A 181 -2.40 -3.43 4.82
C MET A 181 -1.35 -2.57 4.12
N LEU A 182 -0.61 -3.19 3.20
CA LEU A 182 0.23 -2.49 2.24
C LEU A 182 -0.55 -2.28 0.95
N VAL A 183 -0.86 -1.04 0.64
CA VAL A 183 -1.70 -0.67 -0.50
C VAL A 183 -0.89 0.22 -1.45
N PRO A 184 -0.74 -0.18 -2.73
CA PRO A 184 -0.18 0.70 -3.74
C PRO A 184 -1.06 1.93 -3.97
N VAL A 185 -0.46 3.10 -3.89
CA VAL A 185 -1.17 4.37 -4.02
C VAL A 185 -0.46 5.34 -4.95
N SER A 186 -1.22 6.25 -5.54
CA SER A 186 -0.72 7.46 -6.17
C SER A 186 -0.95 8.66 -5.26
N THR A 187 -0.01 9.60 -5.23
CA THR A 187 -0.12 10.82 -4.44
C THR A 187 -0.60 11.97 -5.30
N VAL A 188 -1.59 12.70 -4.82
CA VAL A 188 -2.00 13.98 -5.41
C VAL A 188 -1.27 15.10 -4.67
N ARG A 189 -0.67 16.00 -5.41
CA ARG A 189 0.12 17.10 -4.84
C ARG A 189 -0.45 18.46 -5.26
N ASP A 190 -0.34 19.43 -4.36
CA ASP A 190 -0.66 20.83 -4.65
C ASP A 190 0.46 21.53 -5.44
N SER A 191 0.24 22.80 -5.77
CA SER A 191 1.23 23.63 -6.48
C SER A 191 2.53 23.87 -5.69
N LYS A 192 2.53 23.61 -4.38
CA LYS A 192 3.69 23.71 -3.49
C LYS A 192 4.36 22.35 -3.25
N ASN A 193 3.95 21.33 -4.01
CA ASN A 193 4.44 19.95 -3.91
C ASN A 193 4.08 19.21 -2.60
N ASN A 194 3.11 19.71 -1.81
CA ASN A 194 2.60 19.00 -0.64
C ASN A 194 1.62 17.91 -1.09
N ILE A 195 1.64 16.76 -0.43
CA ILE A 195 0.64 15.72 -0.65
C ILE A 195 -0.69 16.19 -0.05
N VAL A 196 -1.72 16.24 -0.87
CA VAL A 196 -3.09 16.62 -0.48
C VAL A 196 -4.08 15.48 -0.54
N ASN A 197 -3.73 14.37 -1.20
CA ASN A 197 -4.56 13.18 -1.22
C ASN A 197 -3.74 11.93 -1.60
N PHE A 198 -4.23 10.76 -1.16
CA PHE A 198 -3.79 9.45 -1.59
C PHE A 198 -4.94 8.75 -2.32
N ARG A 199 -4.66 8.23 -3.50
CA ARG A 199 -5.62 7.47 -4.31
C ARG A 199 -5.07 6.08 -4.60
N HIS A 200 -5.95 5.11 -4.81
CA HIS A 200 -5.50 3.81 -5.31
C HIS A 200 -4.70 3.96 -6.59
N ASP A 201 -3.59 3.24 -6.69
CA ASP A 201 -2.81 3.21 -7.93
C ASP A 201 -3.60 2.45 -9.00
N LEU A 202 -3.94 3.13 -10.09
CA LEU A 202 -4.68 2.58 -11.22
C LEU A 202 -3.74 2.17 -12.38
N SER A 203 -2.43 2.30 -12.21
CA SER A 203 -1.43 1.86 -13.19
C SER A 203 -1.34 0.33 -13.22
N LEU A 204 -0.83 -0.21 -14.31
CA LEU A 204 -0.54 -1.65 -14.42
C LEU A 204 0.80 -1.96 -13.76
N ASN A 205 0.78 -2.15 -12.45
CA ASN A 205 1.94 -2.52 -11.66
C ASN A 205 1.77 -3.91 -11.05
N SER A 206 2.89 -4.62 -10.90
CA SER A 206 2.93 -5.89 -10.19
C SER A 206 4.31 -6.10 -9.59
N THR A 207 4.36 -6.53 -8.35
CA THR A 207 5.62 -6.90 -7.70
C THR A 207 5.42 -8.01 -6.70
N ARG A 208 6.48 -8.77 -6.48
CA ARG A 208 6.56 -9.82 -5.48
C ARG A 208 7.49 -9.38 -4.36
N LEU A 209 7.02 -9.44 -3.13
CA LEU A 209 7.77 -9.08 -1.94
C LEU A 209 8.19 -10.33 -1.17
N VAL A 210 9.33 -10.27 -0.54
CA VAL A 210 9.76 -11.26 0.45
C VAL A 210 8.75 -11.25 1.59
N GLY A 211 8.34 -12.43 2.03
CA GLY A 211 7.32 -12.65 3.06
C GLY A 211 6.86 -14.09 3.06
N GLY A 212 5.76 -14.42 3.70
CA GLY A 212 5.29 -15.78 3.86
C GLY A 212 6.24 -16.60 4.75
N ILE A 213 6.89 -17.62 4.21
CA ILE A 213 7.85 -18.45 4.96
C ILE A 213 9.13 -17.67 5.29
N ASP A 214 9.56 -16.78 4.39
CA ASP A 214 10.69 -15.91 4.64
C ASP A 214 10.29 -14.77 5.56
N GLN A 215 10.98 -14.64 6.69
CA GLN A 215 10.65 -13.67 7.71
C GLN A 215 10.96 -12.24 7.27
N ILE A 216 10.04 -11.34 7.56
CA ILE A 216 10.25 -9.90 7.44
C ILE A 216 10.84 -9.40 8.76
N GLU A 217 11.99 -8.72 8.68
CA GLU A 217 12.68 -8.20 9.85
C GLU A 217 12.08 -6.86 10.28
N ILE A 218 11.72 -6.76 11.57
CA ILE A 218 11.42 -5.49 12.24
C ILE A 218 12.56 -5.20 13.22
N LYS A 219 13.22 -4.06 13.03
CA LYS A 219 14.28 -3.58 13.95
C LYS A 219 13.66 -2.63 14.96
N VAL A 220 13.62 -3.05 16.21
CA VAL A 220 13.07 -2.26 17.31
C VAL A 220 14.21 -1.76 18.20
N ILE A 221 14.15 -0.49 18.58
CA ILE A 221 15.01 0.12 19.60
C ILE A 221 14.09 0.54 20.75
N SER A 222 14.24 -0.12 21.87
CA SER A 222 13.49 0.16 23.10
C SER A 222 14.40 0.68 24.22
N SER A 223 13.82 1.32 25.20
CA SER A 223 14.45 1.70 26.46
C SER A 223 13.68 1.06 27.60
N ALA A 224 14.37 0.24 28.39
CA ALA A 224 13.83 -0.27 29.63
C ALA A 224 14.01 0.77 30.73
N PHE A 225 12.95 1.10 31.44
CA PHE A 225 13.02 1.90 32.66
C PHE A 225 13.19 0.95 33.85
N ASN A 226 14.42 0.84 34.37
CA ASN A 226 14.64 0.17 35.65
C ASN A 226 13.82 0.89 36.72
N LYS A 227 12.81 0.21 37.28
CA LYS A 227 12.12 0.63 38.49
C LYS A 227 12.98 0.43 39.71
#